data_3bb6705cbfc609ef8d3379d15b270c70
#
_entry.id   3bb6705cbfc609ef8d3379d15b270c70
#
_cell.length_a   1.000
_cell.length_b   1.000
_cell.length_c   1.000
_cell.angle_alpha   90.00
_cell.angle_beta   90.00
_cell.angle_gamma   90.00
#
_symmetry.space_group_name_H-M   'P 1'
#
loop_
_entity.id
_entity.type
_entity.pdbx_description
1 polymer ?
#
loop_
_entity_poly.entity_id
_entity_poly.type
_entity_poly.pdbx_seq_one_letter_code
_entity_poly.pdbx_strand_id
1 'polypeptide(L)'
;MLYNPTFSAIATPTQLTTYADVLVHAGLGHGKGIDEGDIVLIQFSPESSILVPYIQASVTKAGGHLLQEPLIPNSPEENTTLALASHGTTEQINFFPLDAKESLYGLAHHFIKIKSPAYSEPDVHFSNESYAKRSSVERQIDDLEKNHKENHWKSYTLAYIPSPALAEQSQVSLETLWNEIVNACHLDSDTAVTNMRDTIARVSSMEEALNALKIRSLHITGEAVDLHLELTPEARFRCSRGGNVPSFECFVTPHAEKTNGWITFTYPLLYEGNRIEGLHVKFTDGKVSQYQATKGQDTFAAIMSLPGMNQLGEFAITDKRFSRISEVIPGAPIFLENIGGTMHVAFGRGYTKCFADTDKTPHCNQSVDHRDMVLNGNFTVTATTATDEDVVVFADGVCPLI
;
A
#
# COMPACT_ATOMS: atom_id res chain seq x y z
N MET A 1 4.37 -30.03 -0.43
CA MET A 1 3.06 -29.35 -0.32
C MET A 1 3.34 -27.99 0.30
N LEU A 2 3.29 -26.94 -0.52
CA LEU A 2 3.54 -25.56 -0.09
C LEU A 2 2.25 -24.93 0.47
N TYR A 3 1.52 -25.66 1.27
CA TYR A 3 0.23 -25.28 1.78
C TYR A 3 0.36 -24.91 3.27
N ASN A 4 -0.17 -23.75 3.68
CA ASN A 4 -0.19 -23.34 5.08
C ASN A 4 -1.38 -24.04 5.80
N PRO A 5 -1.19 -25.19 6.45
CA PRO A 5 -2.27 -25.95 7.06
C PRO A 5 -2.90 -25.19 8.25
N THR A 6 -2.19 -24.28 8.84
CA THR A 6 -2.66 -23.48 9.99
C THR A 6 -3.70 -22.46 9.54
N PHE A 7 -3.49 -21.79 8.40
CA PHE A 7 -4.44 -20.81 7.87
C PHE A 7 -5.74 -21.48 7.38
N SER A 8 -5.65 -22.68 6.81
CA SER A 8 -6.83 -23.45 6.39
C SER A 8 -7.77 -23.86 7.53
N ALA A 9 -7.27 -23.91 8.75
CA ALA A 9 -8.08 -24.20 9.92
C ALA A 9 -8.88 -22.95 10.40
N ILE A 10 -8.50 -21.76 9.94
CA ILE A 10 -9.07 -20.48 10.38
C ILE A 10 -10.03 -19.91 9.32
N ALA A 11 -9.61 -19.90 8.05
CA ALA A 11 -10.42 -19.38 6.95
C ALA A 11 -11.42 -20.42 6.43
N THR A 12 -12.69 -20.10 6.44
CA THR A 12 -13.72 -21.01 5.91
C THR A 12 -13.75 -20.97 4.36
N PRO A 13 -14.16 -22.06 3.68
CA PRO A 13 -14.35 -22.06 2.23
C PRO A 13 -15.30 -20.96 1.74
N THR A 14 -16.32 -20.63 2.52
CA THR A 14 -17.27 -19.54 2.22
C THR A 14 -16.57 -18.21 2.21
N GLN A 15 -15.79 -17.88 3.26
CA GLN A 15 -15.02 -16.63 3.33
C GLN A 15 -14.01 -16.51 2.19
N LEU A 16 -13.30 -17.59 1.83
CA LEU A 16 -12.35 -17.60 0.71
C LEU A 16 -13.05 -17.38 -0.64
N THR A 17 -14.25 -17.99 -0.83
CA THR A 17 -15.08 -17.73 -2.02
C THR A 17 -15.50 -16.27 -2.08
N THR A 18 -16.04 -15.75 -0.97
CA THR A 18 -16.48 -14.36 -0.89
C THR A 18 -15.31 -13.38 -1.11
N TYR A 19 -14.12 -13.68 -0.57
CA TYR A 19 -12.95 -12.84 -0.80
C TYR A 19 -12.51 -12.83 -2.26
N ALA A 20 -12.49 -13.99 -2.91
CA ALA A 20 -12.22 -14.08 -4.34
C ALA A 20 -13.24 -13.27 -5.17
N ASP A 21 -14.54 -13.36 -4.83
CA ASP A 21 -15.60 -12.61 -5.50
C ASP A 21 -15.44 -11.09 -5.25
N VAL A 22 -15.07 -10.67 -4.05
CA VAL A 22 -14.74 -9.26 -3.75
C VAL A 22 -13.58 -8.78 -4.59
N LEU A 23 -12.47 -9.54 -4.68
CA LEU A 23 -11.31 -9.16 -5.50
C LEU A 23 -11.66 -9.02 -6.98
N VAL A 24 -12.38 -10.00 -7.54
CA VAL A 24 -12.69 -10.04 -8.97
C VAL A 24 -13.77 -9.04 -9.34
N HIS A 25 -14.83 -8.90 -8.54
CA HIS A 25 -16.01 -8.11 -8.90
C HIS A 25 -16.05 -6.70 -8.30
N ALA A 26 -15.29 -6.42 -7.23
CA ALA A 26 -15.19 -5.09 -6.65
C ALA A 26 -13.77 -4.53 -6.70
N GLY A 27 -12.73 -5.33 -6.51
CA GLY A 27 -11.33 -4.90 -6.58
C GLY A 27 -10.92 -4.52 -8.00
N LEU A 28 -11.25 -5.35 -8.98
CA LEU A 28 -10.94 -5.08 -10.38
C LEU A 28 -11.96 -4.14 -11.05
N GLY A 29 -11.59 -3.60 -12.22
CA GLY A 29 -12.43 -2.73 -13.03
C GLY A 29 -12.87 -1.45 -12.31
N HIS A 30 -12.11 -0.98 -11.29
CA HIS A 30 -12.47 0.18 -10.48
C HIS A 30 -13.86 0.04 -9.83
N GLY A 31 -14.14 -1.11 -9.24
CA GLY A 31 -15.41 -1.44 -8.63
C GLY A 31 -16.44 -2.12 -9.56
N LYS A 32 -16.16 -2.24 -10.86
CA LYS A 32 -17.09 -2.82 -11.83
C LYS A 32 -16.89 -4.32 -12.06
N GLY A 33 -15.70 -4.84 -11.76
CA GLY A 33 -15.30 -6.21 -12.04
C GLY A 33 -14.63 -6.34 -13.42
N ILE A 34 -14.63 -7.56 -13.95
CA ILE A 34 -14.05 -7.90 -15.26
C ILE A 34 -15.13 -8.11 -16.29
N ASP A 35 -14.80 -7.94 -17.58
CA ASP A 35 -15.66 -8.24 -18.72
C ASP A 35 -15.45 -9.68 -19.20
N GLU A 36 -16.43 -10.23 -19.95
CA GLU A 36 -16.30 -11.52 -20.61
C GLU A 36 -15.11 -11.50 -21.59
N GLY A 37 -14.27 -12.53 -21.54
CA GLY A 37 -13.04 -12.65 -22.33
C GLY A 37 -11.84 -11.91 -21.73
N ASP A 38 -11.98 -11.19 -20.63
CA ASP A 38 -10.82 -10.55 -19.99
C ASP A 38 -9.84 -11.59 -19.44
N ILE A 39 -8.56 -11.25 -19.52
CA ILE A 39 -7.45 -12.04 -18.97
C ILE A 39 -6.99 -11.40 -17.67
N VAL A 40 -7.06 -12.16 -16.60
CA VAL A 40 -6.56 -11.77 -15.27
C VAL A 40 -5.25 -12.49 -14.99
N LEU A 41 -4.17 -11.77 -14.76
CA LEU A 41 -2.92 -12.33 -14.27
C LEU A 41 -2.91 -12.28 -12.75
N ILE A 42 -2.71 -13.41 -12.09
CA ILE A 42 -2.55 -13.49 -10.64
C ILE A 42 -1.10 -13.80 -10.28
N GLN A 43 -0.52 -12.96 -9.42
CA GLN A 43 0.77 -13.18 -8.81
C GLN A 43 0.57 -13.52 -7.32
N PHE A 44 1.14 -14.64 -6.86
CA PHE A 44 0.93 -15.16 -5.52
C PHE A 44 2.14 -15.90 -4.98
N SER A 45 2.36 -15.83 -3.67
CA SER A 45 3.34 -16.67 -2.97
C SER A 45 2.75 -18.04 -2.63
N PRO A 46 3.56 -19.06 -2.32
CA PRO A 46 3.08 -20.35 -1.86
C PRO A 46 2.11 -20.28 -0.69
N GLU A 47 2.37 -19.37 0.26
CA GLU A 47 1.54 -19.15 1.47
C GLU A 47 0.13 -18.67 1.09
N SER A 48 0.00 -17.87 0.04
CA SER A 48 -1.27 -17.35 -0.44
C SER A 48 -1.96 -18.22 -1.49
N SER A 49 -1.35 -19.34 -1.88
CA SER A 49 -1.87 -20.25 -2.92
C SER A 49 -3.25 -20.83 -2.61
N ILE A 50 -3.65 -20.86 -1.34
CA ILE A 50 -4.98 -21.31 -0.91
C ILE A 50 -6.13 -20.52 -1.58
N LEU A 51 -5.92 -19.23 -1.90
CA LEU A 51 -6.95 -18.40 -2.51
C LEU A 51 -7.06 -18.59 -4.02
N VAL A 52 -6.02 -19.11 -4.69
CA VAL A 52 -5.95 -19.23 -6.15
C VAL A 52 -7.11 -20.03 -6.77
N PRO A 53 -7.51 -21.22 -6.24
CA PRO A 53 -8.64 -21.96 -6.80
C PRO A 53 -9.97 -21.18 -6.74
N TYR A 54 -10.18 -20.38 -5.69
CA TYR A 54 -11.38 -19.57 -5.53
C TYR A 54 -11.39 -18.40 -6.52
N ILE A 55 -10.24 -17.74 -6.73
CA ILE A 55 -10.10 -16.69 -7.75
C ILE A 55 -10.29 -17.29 -9.14
N GLN A 56 -9.72 -18.46 -9.43
CA GLN A 56 -9.96 -19.17 -10.70
C GLN A 56 -11.46 -19.38 -10.93
N ALA A 57 -12.17 -19.85 -9.91
CA ALA A 57 -13.61 -20.09 -10.02
C ALA A 57 -14.39 -18.78 -10.25
N SER A 58 -14.04 -17.70 -9.54
CA SER A 58 -14.69 -16.38 -9.67
C SER A 58 -14.46 -15.78 -11.06
N VAL A 59 -13.20 -15.78 -11.55
CA VAL A 59 -12.83 -15.29 -12.89
C VAL A 59 -13.55 -16.11 -13.98
N THR A 60 -13.59 -17.43 -13.85
CA THR A 60 -14.27 -18.31 -14.83
C THR A 60 -15.78 -18.07 -14.86
N LYS A 61 -16.42 -17.88 -13.71
CA LYS A 61 -17.86 -17.56 -13.63
C LYS A 61 -18.18 -16.20 -14.26
N ALA A 62 -17.24 -15.24 -14.20
CA ALA A 62 -17.36 -13.94 -14.86
C ALA A 62 -17.06 -14.00 -16.38
N GLY A 63 -16.74 -15.16 -16.93
CA GLY A 63 -16.41 -15.34 -18.36
C GLY A 63 -14.97 -15.00 -18.73
N GLY A 64 -14.10 -14.73 -17.75
CA GLY A 64 -12.69 -14.39 -17.96
C GLY A 64 -11.74 -15.59 -17.94
N HIS A 65 -10.48 -15.31 -18.18
CA HIS A 65 -9.38 -16.28 -18.17
C HIS A 65 -8.35 -15.92 -17.09
N LEU A 66 -7.80 -16.91 -16.39
CA LEU A 66 -6.78 -16.71 -15.38
C LEU A 66 -5.41 -17.19 -15.85
N LEU A 67 -4.43 -16.30 -15.81
CA LEU A 67 -3.01 -16.64 -15.90
C LEU A 67 -2.40 -16.61 -14.48
N GLN A 68 -1.48 -17.53 -14.20
CA GLN A 68 -0.90 -17.70 -12.87
C GLN A 68 0.61 -17.50 -12.91
N GLU A 69 1.11 -16.66 -12.02
CA GLU A 69 2.54 -16.43 -11.80
C GLU A 69 2.89 -16.68 -10.34
N PRO A 70 3.34 -17.89 -9.98
CA PRO A 70 3.79 -18.15 -8.62
C PRO A 70 5.10 -17.40 -8.33
N LEU A 71 5.15 -16.73 -7.18
CA LEU A 71 6.38 -16.15 -6.64
C LEU A 71 7.13 -17.22 -5.84
N ILE A 72 8.44 -17.24 -6.00
CA ILE A 72 9.30 -18.12 -5.20
C ILE A 72 9.54 -17.43 -3.85
N PRO A 73 9.38 -18.12 -2.71
CA PRO A 73 9.65 -17.55 -1.40
C PRO A 73 11.11 -17.12 -1.28
N ASN A 74 11.34 -15.99 -0.62
CA ASN A 74 12.67 -15.52 -0.30
C ASN A 74 13.06 -15.89 1.13
N SER A 75 12.96 -17.17 1.55
CA SER A 75 13.58 -17.57 2.80
C SER A 75 15.09 -17.48 2.71
N PRO A 76 15.82 -17.27 3.81
CA PRO A 76 17.28 -17.32 3.78
C PRO A 76 17.83 -18.63 3.21
N GLU A 77 17.13 -19.75 3.46
CA GLU A 77 17.54 -21.08 3.02
C GLU A 77 17.06 -21.42 1.59
N GLU A 78 15.96 -20.79 1.14
CA GLU A 78 15.36 -21.04 -0.19
C GLU A 78 15.49 -19.81 -1.11
N ASN A 79 16.36 -18.86 -0.76
CA ASN A 79 16.54 -17.63 -1.53
C ASN A 79 17.31 -17.92 -2.83
N THR A 80 16.56 -18.01 -3.93
CA THR A 80 17.12 -18.26 -5.27
C THR A 80 18.01 -17.11 -5.73
N THR A 81 17.74 -15.87 -5.32
CA THR A 81 18.58 -14.70 -5.60
C THR A 81 19.92 -14.83 -4.90
N LEU A 82 19.94 -15.27 -3.63
CA LEU A 82 21.17 -15.50 -2.88
C LEU A 82 21.96 -16.68 -3.47
N ALA A 83 21.30 -17.78 -3.81
CA ALA A 83 21.94 -18.94 -4.44
C ALA A 83 22.59 -18.54 -5.78
N LEU A 84 21.88 -17.79 -6.61
CA LEU A 84 22.42 -17.28 -7.88
C LEU A 84 23.59 -16.31 -7.65
N ALA A 85 23.48 -15.40 -6.67
CA ALA A 85 24.55 -14.47 -6.33
C ALA A 85 25.82 -15.17 -5.79
N SER A 86 25.64 -16.31 -5.09
CA SER A 86 26.75 -17.07 -4.49
C SER A 86 27.45 -17.99 -5.48
N HIS A 87 26.75 -18.51 -6.48
CA HIS A 87 27.27 -19.56 -7.37
C HIS A 87 27.27 -19.17 -8.86
N GLY A 88 26.55 -18.08 -9.22
CA GLY A 88 26.39 -17.66 -10.61
C GLY A 88 27.61 -16.94 -11.17
N THR A 89 27.83 -17.12 -12.48
CA THR A 89 28.77 -16.24 -13.22
C THR A 89 28.20 -14.84 -13.38
N THR A 90 29.03 -13.89 -13.77
CA THR A 90 28.59 -12.50 -14.03
C THR A 90 27.48 -12.45 -15.08
N GLU A 91 27.52 -13.28 -16.10
CA GLU A 91 26.49 -13.40 -17.14
C GLU A 91 25.17 -13.90 -16.55
N GLN A 92 25.21 -14.97 -15.73
CA GLN A 92 24.02 -15.52 -15.07
C GLN A 92 23.39 -14.54 -14.08
N ILE A 93 24.21 -13.82 -13.31
CA ILE A 93 23.73 -12.80 -12.37
C ILE A 93 23.01 -11.66 -13.08
N ASN A 94 23.46 -11.29 -14.28
CA ASN A 94 22.85 -10.24 -15.09
C ASN A 94 21.69 -10.70 -15.96
N PHE A 95 21.50 -12.01 -16.10
CA PHE A 95 20.42 -12.54 -16.93
C PHE A 95 19.04 -12.20 -16.36
N PHE A 96 18.20 -11.60 -17.18
CA PHE A 96 16.80 -11.31 -16.86
C PHE A 96 15.93 -11.65 -18.08
N PRO A 97 14.89 -12.49 -17.94
CA PRO A 97 14.03 -12.89 -19.05
C PRO A 97 12.96 -11.84 -19.35
N LEU A 98 13.39 -10.62 -19.72
CA LEU A 98 12.50 -9.45 -19.90
C LEU A 98 11.40 -9.75 -20.92
N ASP A 99 11.75 -10.28 -22.10
CA ASP A 99 10.79 -10.54 -23.19
C ASP A 99 9.68 -11.51 -22.75
N ALA A 100 10.03 -12.51 -21.93
CA ALA A 100 9.04 -13.47 -21.42
C ALA A 100 8.09 -12.80 -20.41
N LYS A 101 8.62 -11.91 -19.56
CA LYS A 101 7.82 -11.13 -18.60
C LYS A 101 6.94 -10.12 -19.31
N GLU A 102 7.47 -9.37 -20.28
CA GLU A 102 6.69 -8.44 -21.10
C GLU A 102 5.57 -9.15 -21.85
N SER A 103 5.83 -10.32 -22.41
CA SER A 103 4.79 -11.12 -23.09
C SER A 103 3.70 -11.56 -22.13
N LEU A 104 4.05 -12.03 -20.90
CA LEU A 104 3.08 -12.45 -19.90
C LEU A 104 2.22 -11.25 -19.41
N TYR A 105 2.86 -10.14 -19.11
CA TYR A 105 2.19 -8.94 -18.59
C TYR A 105 1.35 -8.25 -19.68
N GLY A 106 1.84 -8.27 -20.94
CA GLY A 106 1.14 -7.72 -22.09
C GLY A 106 -0.12 -8.50 -22.50
N LEU A 107 -0.24 -9.79 -22.12
CA LEU A 107 -1.47 -10.55 -22.31
C LEU A 107 -2.57 -10.19 -21.32
N ALA A 108 -2.22 -9.69 -20.15
CA ALA A 108 -3.17 -9.44 -19.07
C ALA A 108 -3.96 -8.13 -19.30
N HIS A 109 -5.27 -8.19 -19.07
CA HIS A 109 -6.12 -7.02 -18.97
C HIS A 109 -6.18 -6.51 -17.52
N HIS A 110 -6.10 -7.40 -16.55
CA HIS A 110 -6.16 -7.11 -15.13
C HIS A 110 -5.06 -7.88 -14.37
N PHE A 111 -4.67 -7.34 -13.23
CA PHE A 111 -3.65 -7.92 -12.39
C PHE A 111 -4.11 -8.04 -10.94
N ILE A 112 -3.90 -9.22 -10.34
CA ILE A 112 -4.11 -9.45 -8.91
C ILE A 112 -2.78 -9.85 -8.30
N LYS A 113 -2.33 -9.13 -7.26
CA LYS A 113 -1.16 -9.49 -6.47
C LYS A 113 -1.60 -9.87 -5.07
N ILE A 114 -1.33 -11.11 -4.66
CA ILE A 114 -1.63 -11.56 -3.31
C ILE A 114 -0.35 -11.55 -2.49
N LYS A 115 -0.29 -10.64 -1.52
CA LYS A 115 0.80 -10.59 -0.56
C LYS A 115 0.51 -11.53 0.62
N SER A 116 1.50 -12.32 0.96
CA SER A 116 1.55 -13.13 2.17
C SER A 116 3.02 -13.22 2.57
N PRO A 117 3.50 -12.38 3.50
CA PRO A 117 4.91 -12.42 3.91
C PRO A 117 5.27 -13.79 4.44
N ALA A 118 6.24 -14.43 3.82
CA ALA A 118 6.66 -15.80 4.18
C ALA A 118 7.53 -15.83 5.44
N TYR A 119 8.25 -14.73 5.67
CA TYR A 119 9.24 -14.61 6.75
C TYR A 119 9.21 -13.20 7.32
N SER A 120 9.48 -13.07 8.64
CA SER A 120 10.00 -11.84 9.19
C SER A 120 11.33 -11.56 8.47
N GLU A 121 11.48 -10.38 7.86
CA GLU A 121 12.73 -10.03 7.17
C GLU A 121 13.89 -10.31 8.12
N PRO A 122 14.80 -11.24 7.79
CA PRO A 122 15.94 -11.48 8.63
C PRO A 122 16.87 -10.26 8.58
N ASP A 123 17.64 -10.04 9.66
CA ASP A 123 18.79 -9.12 9.72
C ASP A 123 19.91 -9.54 8.73
N VAL A 124 19.56 -9.75 7.48
CA VAL A 124 20.52 -10.13 6.46
C VAL A 124 21.09 -8.86 5.86
N HIS A 125 22.09 -8.32 6.50
CA HIS A 125 23.02 -7.38 5.87
C HIS A 125 23.76 -8.11 4.76
N PHE A 126 23.19 -8.09 3.56
CA PHE A 126 23.83 -8.63 2.36
C PHE A 126 24.97 -7.67 1.94
N SER A 127 26.16 -7.86 2.52
CA SER A 127 27.40 -7.20 2.09
C SER A 127 27.96 -7.78 0.76
N ASN A 128 27.21 -8.67 0.10
CA ASN A 128 27.64 -9.34 -1.11
C ASN A 128 27.30 -8.49 -2.34
N GLU A 129 28.32 -7.98 -3.03
CA GLU A 129 28.19 -7.19 -4.27
C GLU A 129 27.36 -7.93 -5.35
N SER A 130 27.54 -9.24 -5.48
CA SER A 130 26.79 -10.07 -6.43
C SER A 130 25.30 -10.12 -6.10
N TYR A 131 24.94 -10.16 -4.81
CA TYR A 131 23.55 -10.10 -4.37
C TYR A 131 22.93 -8.74 -4.67
N ALA A 132 23.61 -7.64 -4.34
CA ALA A 132 23.14 -6.28 -4.64
C ALA A 132 22.94 -6.09 -6.16
N LYS A 133 23.85 -6.66 -6.98
CA LYS A 133 23.75 -6.60 -8.43
C LYS A 133 22.55 -7.43 -8.94
N ARG A 134 22.33 -8.63 -8.42
CA ARG A 134 21.18 -9.46 -8.78
C ARG A 134 19.85 -8.81 -8.38
N SER A 135 19.77 -8.27 -7.17
CA SER A 135 18.60 -7.53 -6.71
C SER A 135 18.31 -6.30 -7.59
N SER A 136 19.37 -5.65 -8.10
CA SER A 136 19.20 -4.56 -9.08
C SER A 136 18.62 -5.03 -10.41
N VAL A 137 18.99 -6.22 -10.87
CA VAL A 137 18.41 -6.83 -12.08
C VAL A 137 16.94 -7.19 -11.87
N GLU A 138 16.62 -7.75 -10.71
CA GLU A 138 15.24 -8.14 -10.36
C GLU A 138 14.29 -6.93 -10.22
N ARG A 139 14.80 -5.76 -9.83
CA ARG A 139 14.01 -4.50 -9.83
C ARG A 139 13.43 -4.14 -11.20
N GLN A 140 13.96 -4.65 -12.30
CA GLN A 140 13.36 -4.48 -13.63
C GLN A 140 11.93 -5.04 -13.70
N ILE A 141 11.60 -6.03 -12.84
CA ILE A 141 10.22 -6.54 -12.72
C ILE A 141 9.30 -5.46 -12.15
N ASP A 142 9.76 -4.75 -11.11
CA ASP A 142 8.97 -3.71 -10.47
C ASP A 142 8.72 -2.54 -11.43
N ASP A 143 9.72 -2.17 -12.23
CA ASP A 143 9.59 -1.13 -13.25
C ASP A 143 8.62 -1.56 -14.37
N LEU A 144 8.69 -2.82 -14.81
CA LEU A 144 7.78 -3.39 -15.79
C LEU A 144 6.35 -3.46 -15.26
N GLU A 145 6.16 -3.95 -14.02
CA GLU A 145 4.87 -4.00 -13.34
C GLU A 145 4.27 -2.59 -13.21
N LYS A 146 5.08 -1.61 -12.80
CA LYS A 146 4.66 -0.22 -12.70
C LYS A 146 4.20 0.33 -14.04
N ASN A 147 4.98 0.11 -15.11
CA ASN A 147 4.61 0.55 -16.45
C ASN A 147 3.27 -0.05 -16.91
N HIS A 148 3.05 -1.35 -16.66
CA HIS A 148 1.78 -1.99 -17.04
C HIS A 148 0.60 -1.49 -16.21
N LYS A 149 0.78 -1.24 -14.90
CA LYS A 149 -0.25 -0.62 -14.03
C LYS A 149 -0.67 0.77 -14.52
N GLU A 150 0.29 1.55 -14.99
CA GLU A 150 0.04 2.94 -15.38
C GLU A 150 -0.51 3.06 -16.82
N ASN A 151 -0.11 2.17 -17.74
CA ASN A 151 -0.29 2.39 -19.15
C ASN A 151 -1.02 1.26 -19.92
N HIS A 152 -1.11 0.05 -19.36
CA HIS A 152 -1.56 -1.13 -20.13
C HIS A 152 -2.73 -1.87 -19.49
N TRP A 153 -2.70 -2.11 -18.18
CA TRP A 153 -3.77 -2.86 -17.52
C TRP A 153 -5.00 -1.98 -17.30
N LYS A 154 -6.18 -2.54 -17.56
CA LYS A 154 -7.47 -1.87 -17.25
C LYS A 154 -7.59 -1.57 -15.76
N SER A 155 -7.11 -2.49 -14.92
CA SER A 155 -7.03 -2.31 -13.47
C SER A 155 -6.10 -3.32 -12.82
N TYR A 156 -5.77 -3.06 -11.56
CA TYR A 156 -5.06 -4.00 -10.70
C TYR A 156 -5.67 -3.99 -9.29
N THR A 157 -5.44 -5.06 -8.53
CA THR A 157 -5.75 -5.09 -7.10
C THR A 157 -4.65 -5.83 -6.34
N LEU A 158 -4.36 -5.32 -5.14
CA LEU A 158 -3.46 -5.94 -4.19
C LEU A 158 -4.30 -6.48 -3.04
N ALA A 159 -4.07 -7.75 -2.70
CA ALA A 159 -4.76 -8.44 -1.63
C ALA A 159 -3.77 -9.01 -0.61
N TYR A 160 -4.26 -9.37 0.57
CA TYR A 160 -3.46 -9.98 1.61
C TYR A 160 -4.06 -11.31 2.05
N ILE A 161 -3.18 -12.28 2.25
CA ILE A 161 -3.47 -13.50 3.00
C ILE A 161 -2.54 -13.50 4.22
N PRO A 162 -3.04 -13.62 5.44
CA PRO A 162 -2.23 -13.70 6.63
C PRO A 162 -1.25 -14.87 6.61
N SER A 163 -0.06 -14.63 7.13
CA SER A 163 0.96 -15.66 7.30
C SER A 163 1.40 -15.76 8.75
N PRO A 164 1.91 -16.92 9.20
CA PRO A 164 2.50 -17.07 10.53
C PRO A 164 3.62 -16.05 10.78
N ALA A 165 4.44 -15.76 9.77
CA ALA A 165 5.53 -14.79 9.89
C ALA A 165 5.00 -13.37 10.16
N LEU A 166 3.94 -12.92 9.47
CA LEU A 166 3.32 -11.63 9.73
C LEU A 166 2.68 -11.59 11.13
N ALA A 167 2.04 -12.68 11.55
CA ALA A 167 1.45 -12.79 12.88
C ALA A 167 2.50 -12.65 13.98
N GLU A 168 3.63 -13.34 13.84
CA GLU A 168 4.77 -13.26 14.75
C GLU A 168 5.37 -11.86 14.80
N GLN A 169 5.68 -11.28 13.64
CA GLN A 169 6.23 -9.93 13.51
C GLN A 169 5.32 -8.86 14.11
N SER A 170 4.02 -8.99 13.90
CA SER A 170 2.99 -8.07 14.41
C SER A 170 2.61 -8.32 15.85
N GLN A 171 3.04 -9.43 16.45
CA GLN A 171 2.70 -9.89 17.81
C GLN A 171 1.18 -10.07 18.02
N VAL A 172 0.48 -10.50 16.99
CA VAL A 172 -0.95 -10.85 17.03
C VAL A 172 -1.18 -12.29 16.55
N SER A 173 -2.35 -12.84 16.80
CA SER A 173 -2.67 -14.17 16.28
C SER A 173 -2.95 -14.15 14.77
N LEU A 174 -2.73 -15.27 14.10
CA LEU A 174 -3.10 -15.44 12.70
C LEU A 174 -4.61 -15.24 12.48
N GLU A 175 -5.41 -15.65 13.47
CA GLU A 175 -6.86 -15.46 13.47
C GLU A 175 -7.24 -13.99 13.57
N THR A 176 -6.55 -13.19 14.39
CA THR A 176 -6.75 -11.73 14.48
C THR A 176 -6.52 -11.08 13.12
N LEU A 177 -5.41 -11.42 12.45
CA LEU A 177 -5.11 -10.90 11.11
C LEU A 177 -6.21 -11.24 10.08
N TRP A 178 -6.69 -12.48 10.11
CA TRP A 178 -7.76 -12.91 9.21
C TRP A 178 -9.08 -12.21 9.51
N ASN A 179 -9.44 -12.09 10.78
CA ASN A 179 -10.66 -11.42 11.20
C ASN A 179 -10.70 -9.95 10.77
N GLU A 180 -9.56 -9.25 10.77
CA GLU A 180 -9.50 -7.88 10.23
C GLU A 180 -9.80 -7.84 8.72
N ILE A 181 -9.31 -8.81 7.93
CA ILE A 181 -9.66 -8.91 6.50
C ILE A 181 -11.13 -9.27 6.34
N VAL A 182 -11.65 -10.22 7.12
CA VAL A 182 -13.07 -10.61 7.11
C VAL A 182 -13.96 -9.40 7.38
N ASN A 183 -13.65 -8.63 8.42
CA ASN A 183 -14.39 -7.44 8.79
C ASN A 183 -14.28 -6.36 7.72
N ALA A 184 -13.06 -6.03 7.30
CA ALA A 184 -12.78 -4.96 6.34
C ALA A 184 -13.42 -5.22 4.96
N CYS A 185 -13.46 -6.49 4.54
CA CYS A 185 -13.99 -6.90 3.24
C CYS A 185 -15.41 -7.50 3.31
N HIS A 186 -16.07 -7.48 4.50
CA HIS A 186 -17.43 -8.01 4.73
C HIS A 186 -17.59 -9.49 4.37
N LEU A 187 -16.55 -10.33 4.57
CA LEU A 187 -16.53 -11.69 4.03
C LEU A 187 -17.55 -12.66 4.66
N ASP A 188 -18.17 -12.31 5.77
CA ASP A 188 -19.27 -13.04 6.40
C ASP A 188 -20.65 -12.59 5.90
N SER A 189 -20.71 -11.72 4.87
CA SER A 189 -21.95 -11.17 4.34
C SER A 189 -22.21 -11.67 2.92
N ASP A 190 -23.46 -12.07 2.64
CA ASP A 190 -23.91 -12.42 1.29
C ASP A 190 -23.90 -11.21 0.33
N THR A 191 -23.76 -9.99 0.87
CA THR A 191 -23.69 -8.73 0.12
C THR A 191 -22.27 -8.14 0.08
N ALA A 192 -21.22 -8.91 0.39
CA ALA A 192 -19.84 -8.43 0.49
C ALA A 192 -19.38 -7.64 -0.75
N VAL A 193 -19.62 -8.16 -1.95
CA VAL A 193 -19.26 -7.48 -3.21
C VAL A 193 -19.97 -6.13 -3.33
N THR A 194 -21.27 -6.07 -3.01
CA THR A 194 -22.05 -4.82 -3.06
C THR A 194 -21.53 -3.83 -2.02
N ASN A 195 -21.30 -4.29 -0.77
CA ASN A 195 -20.79 -3.44 0.30
C ASN A 195 -19.41 -2.86 -0.04
N MET A 196 -18.52 -3.65 -0.66
CA MET A 196 -17.21 -3.17 -1.10
C MET A 196 -17.31 -2.18 -2.26
N ARG A 197 -18.21 -2.42 -3.22
CA ARG A 197 -18.49 -1.45 -4.31
C ARG A 197 -18.99 -0.13 -3.76
N ASP A 198 -19.93 -0.16 -2.84
CA ASP A 198 -20.49 1.02 -2.19
C ASP A 198 -19.39 1.78 -1.41
N THR A 199 -18.53 1.05 -0.70
CA THR A 199 -17.40 1.66 0.01
C THR A 199 -16.42 2.32 -0.96
N ILE A 200 -16.02 1.65 -2.04
CA ILE A 200 -15.16 2.22 -3.09
C ILE A 200 -15.80 3.46 -3.71
N ALA A 201 -17.11 3.44 -3.98
CA ALA A 201 -17.84 4.59 -4.52
C ALA A 201 -17.84 5.78 -3.54
N ARG A 202 -18.06 5.53 -2.25
CA ARG A 202 -18.04 6.58 -1.22
C ARG A 202 -16.66 7.19 -1.03
N VAL A 203 -15.58 6.39 -1.01
CA VAL A 203 -14.21 6.91 -0.97
C VAL A 203 -13.88 7.70 -2.24
N SER A 204 -14.38 7.26 -3.41
CA SER A 204 -14.24 8.02 -4.67
C SER A 204 -15.00 9.36 -4.62
N SER A 205 -16.17 9.42 -3.98
CA SER A 205 -16.89 10.68 -3.78
C SER A 205 -16.11 11.65 -2.87
N MET A 206 -15.37 11.14 -1.87
CA MET A 206 -14.47 11.95 -1.06
C MET A 206 -13.32 12.51 -1.90
N GLU A 207 -12.71 11.71 -2.76
CA GLU A 207 -11.68 12.16 -3.72
C GLU A 207 -12.22 13.29 -4.60
N GLU A 208 -13.42 13.13 -5.16
CA GLU A 208 -14.05 14.13 -6.04
C GLU A 208 -14.35 15.43 -5.29
N ALA A 209 -14.90 15.34 -4.08
CA ALA A 209 -15.21 16.51 -3.25
C ALA A 209 -13.95 17.30 -2.86
N LEU A 210 -12.86 16.62 -2.46
CA LEU A 210 -11.58 17.26 -2.18
C LEU A 210 -10.98 17.94 -3.41
N ASN A 211 -11.02 17.28 -4.56
CA ASN A 211 -10.49 17.85 -5.81
C ASN A 211 -11.31 19.05 -6.32
N ALA A 212 -12.61 19.10 -6.05
CA ALA A 212 -13.46 20.22 -6.44
C ALA A 212 -13.07 21.53 -5.72
N LEU A 213 -12.47 21.45 -4.53
CA LEU A 213 -12.01 22.61 -3.75
C LEU A 213 -10.76 23.29 -4.33
N LYS A 214 -10.01 22.63 -5.23
CA LYS A 214 -8.74 23.15 -5.76
C LYS A 214 -7.80 23.61 -4.64
N ILE A 215 -7.49 22.71 -3.75
CA ILE A 215 -6.73 22.96 -2.52
C ILE A 215 -5.30 23.38 -2.87
N ARG A 216 -4.84 24.48 -2.25
CA ARG A 216 -3.48 24.99 -2.33
C ARG A 216 -2.61 24.54 -1.17
N SER A 217 -3.17 24.46 0.02
CA SER A 217 -2.46 24.04 1.22
C SER A 217 -3.39 23.36 2.21
N LEU A 218 -2.79 22.57 3.09
CA LEU A 218 -3.45 21.89 4.20
C LEU A 218 -2.78 22.31 5.49
N HIS A 219 -3.57 22.64 6.49
CA HIS A 219 -3.13 22.85 7.87
C HIS A 219 -3.77 21.78 8.75
N ILE A 220 -2.96 20.95 9.34
CA ILE A 220 -3.36 19.86 10.23
C ILE A 220 -3.06 20.31 11.66
N THR A 221 -4.08 20.38 12.51
CA THR A 221 -3.95 20.83 13.90
C THR A 221 -4.55 19.83 14.87
N GLY A 222 -3.86 19.59 15.98
CA GLY A 222 -4.30 18.67 17.03
C GLY A 222 -3.29 18.59 18.18
N GLU A 223 -3.57 17.74 19.18
CA GLU A 223 -2.68 17.58 20.33
C GLU A 223 -1.29 17.04 19.95
N ALA A 224 -1.25 16.20 18.90
CA ALA A 224 -0.03 15.53 18.44
C ALA A 224 0.48 16.06 17.09
N VAL A 225 -0.08 17.15 16.58
CA VAL A 225 0.27 17.66 15.25
C VAL A 225 -0.03 19.15 15.12
N ASP A 226 0.90 19.87 14.50
CA ASP A 226 0.72 21.19 13.91
C ASP A 226 1.59 21.22 12.64
N LEU A 227 0.97 20.85 11.50
CA LEU A 227 1.68 20.58 10.26
C LEU A 227 1.04 21.33 9.09
N HIS A 228 1.85 22.07 8.35
CA HIS A 228 1.47 22.78 7.15
C HIS A 228 2.05 22.09 5.93
N LEU A 229 1.21 21.76 4.96
CA LEU A 229 1.58 21.19 3.67
C LEU A 229 1.12 22.11 2.55
N GLU A 230 2.00 22.45 1.62
CA GLU A 230 1.58 23.07 0.35
C GLU A 230 1.36 22.01 -0.72
N LEU A 231 0.39 22.24 -1.60
CA LEU A 231 0.14 21.44 -2.79
C LEU A 231 0.47 22.26 -4.04
N THR A 232 0.95 21.58 -5.08
CA THR A 232 1.10 22.23 -6.38
C THR A 232 -0.28 22.39 -7.06
N PRO A 233 -0.46 23.32 -8.00
CA PRO A 233 -1.74 23.48 -8.73
C PRO A 233 -2.16 22.21 -9.50
N GLU A 234 -1.20 21.39 -9.87
CA GLU A 234 -1.40 20.11 -10.58
C GLU A 234 -1.77 18.97 -9.65
N ALA A 235 -1.56 19.11 -8.32
CA ALA A 235 -1.83 18.06 -7.35
C ALA A 235 -3.31 17.69 -7.31
N ARG A 236 -3.58 16.40 -7.17
CA ARG A 236 -4.92 15.82 -7.09
C ARG A 236 -4.94 14.77 -6.01
N PHE A 237 -5.97 14.82 -5.18
CA PHE A 237 -6.30 13.70 -4.31
C PHE A 237 -6.63 12.48 -5.15
N ARG A 238 -6.28 11.32 -4.64
CA ARG A 238 -6.55 10.01 -5.21
C ARG A 238 -7.05 9.07 -4.14
N CYS A 239 -7.76 8.04 -4.55
CA CYS A 239 -8.05 6.88 -3.73
C CYS A 239 -7.73 5.60 -4.49
N SER A 240 -7.74 4.47 -3.77
CA SER A 240 -7.33 3.19 -4.34
C SER A 240 -8.24 2.68 -5.46
N ARG A 241 -9.54 3.03 -5.42
CA ARG A 241 -10.57 2.56 -6.39
C ARG A 241 -10.52 1.04 -6.64
N GLY A 242 -10.22 0.25 -5.58
CA GLY A 242 -10.05 -1.20 -5.67
C GLY A 242 -8.61 -1.67 -5.94
N GLY A 243 -7.66 -0.75 -6.17
CA GLY A 243 -6.24 -1.10 -6.37
C GLY A 243 -5.55 -1.72 -5.15
N ASN A 244 -6.15 -1.56 -3.96
CA ASN A 244 -5.88 -2.35 -2.75
C ASN A 244 -7.23 -2.82 -2.19
N VAL A 245 -7.28 -4.04 -1.66
CA VAL A 245 -8.46 -4.59 -0.98
C VAL A 245 -8.01 -5.26 0.32
N PRO A 246 -8.37 -4.65 1.48
CA PRO A 246 -9.12 -3.40 1.65
C PRO A 246 -8.29 -2.14 1.41
N SER A 247 -8.95 -1.02 1.06
CA SER A 247 -8.39 0.34 1.15
C SER A 247 -9.51 1.37 1.27
N PHE A 248 -9.35 2.31 2.20
CA PHE A 248 -10.35 3.31 2.57
C PHE A 248 -9.80 4.72 2.59
N GLU A 249 -8.57 4.89 2.19
CA GLU A 249 -7.83 6.15 2.22
C GLU A 249 -8.11 7.04 1.01
N CYS A 250 -7.99 8.34 1.24
CA CYS A 250 -7.85 9.35 0.20
C CYS A 250 -6.55 10.11 0.44
N PHE A 251 -5.68 10.18 -0.56
CA PHE A 251 -4.32 10.65 -0.42
C PHE A 251 -3.91 11.64 -1.52
N VAL A 252 -2.87 12.43 -1.23
CA VAL A 252 -2.27 13.39 -2.15
C VAL A 252 -0.76 13.45 -1.94
N THR A 253 -0.01 13.73 -3.00
CA THR A 253 1.43 14.04 -2.90
C THR A 253 1.60 15.54 -2.64
N PRO A 254 2.17 15.95 -1.48
CA PRO A 254 2.45 17.34 -1.19
C PRO A 254 3.68 17.84 -1.96
N HIS A 255 3.86 19.16 -1.99
CA HIS A 255 5.08 19.79 -2.48
C HIS A 255 6.26 19.43 -1.55
N ALA A 256 7.23 18.68 -2.05
CA ALA A 256 8.29 18.09 -1.25
C ALA A 256 9.11 19.11 -0.41
N GLU A 257 9.22 20.35 -0.89
CA GLU A 257 10.05 21.40 -0.24
C GLU A 257 9.24 22.39 0.60
N LYS A 258 7.93 22.11 0.86
CA LYS A 258 7.02 23.09 1.47
C LYS A 258 6.25 22.57 2.69
N THR A 259 6.81 21.58 3.37
CA THR A 259 6.28 21.08 4.64
C THR A 259 6.90 21.87 5.80
N ASN A 260 6.07 22.39 6.71
CA ASN A 260 6.53 23.09 7.91
C ASN A 260 5.68 22.67 9.11
N GLY A 261 6.28 22.69 10.32
CA GLY A 261 5.60 22.32 11.55
C GLY A 261 6.12 21.02 12.16
N TRP A 262 5.26 20.32 12.89
CA TRP A 262 5.66 19.10 13.61
C TRP A 262 4.53 18.09 13.71
N ILE A 263 4.89 16.82 13.93
CA ILE A 263 3.98 15.71 14.15
C ILE A 263 4.60 14.69 15.11
N THR A 264 3.78 14.13 15.99
CA THR A 264 4.13 12.98 16.85
C THR A 264 3.29 11.79 16.45
N PHE A 265 3.92 10.73 15.97
CA PHE A 265 3.21 9.54 15.51
C PHE A 265 2.79 8.66 16.68
N THR A 266 1.57 8.14 16.60
CA THR A 266 0.95 7.33 17.66
C THR A 266 1.16 5.84 17.46
N TYR A 267 1.44 5.40 16.23
CA TYR A 267 1.69 4.00 15.92
C TYR A 267 3.15 3.74 15.57
N PRO A 268 3.68 2.56 15.93
CA PRO A 268 5.05 2.22 15.63
C PRO A 268 5.25 1.95 14.14
N LEU A 269 6.43 2.32 13.63
CA LEU A 269 6.94 1.84 12.35
C LEU A 269 7.82 0.61 12.59
N LEU A 270 7.61 -0.44 11.80
CA LEU A 270 8.56 -1.55 11.69
C LEU A 270 9.39 -1.37 10.41
N TYR A 271 10.70 -1.38 10.57
CA TYR A 271 11.64 -1.24 9.47
C TYR A 271 12.79 -2.24 9.65
N GLU A 272 12.92 -3.19 8.70
CA GLU A 272 13.96 -4.23 8.74
C GLU A 272 14.09 -4.91 10.11
N GLY A 273 12.96 -5.36 10.68
CA GLY A 273 12.93 -5.99 12.00
C GLY A 273 13.06 -5.02 13.20
N ASN A 274 13.42 -3.77 12.97
CA ASN A 274 13.56 -2.76 14.02
C ASN A 274 12.25 -1.99 14.21
N ARG A 275 11.92 -1.71 15.47
CA ARG A 275 10.72 -1.00 15.87
C ARG A 275 11.05 0.44 16.27
N ILE A 276 10.39 1.42 15.63
CA ILE A 276 10.49 2.84 15.93
C ILE A 276 9.20 3.26 16.63
N GLU A 277 9.31 3.82 17.85
CA GLU A 277 8.15 4.20 18.67
C GLU A 277 8.29 5.62 19.22
N GLY A 278 7.13 6.26 19.44
CA GLY A 278 7.06 7.60 20.03
C GLY A 278 7.85 8.63 19.20
N LEU A 279 7.80 8.49 17.89
CA LEU A 279 8.54 9.35 16.99
C LEU A 279 7.88 10.73 16.90
N HIS A 280 8.62 11.76 17.30
CA HIS A 280 8.30 13.16 17.07
C HIS A 280 9.22 13.73 16.00
N VAL A 281 8.66 14.43 15.02
CA VAL A 281 9.40 14.98 13.87
C VAL A 281 9.00 16.43 13.66
N LYS A 282 10.00 17.28 13.42
CA LYS A 282 9.81 18.69 13.01
C LYS A 282 10.30 18.88 11.57
N PHE A 283 9.52 19.58 10.78
CA PHE A 283 9.84 19.96 9.41
C PHE A 283 10.13 21.45 9.30
N THR A 284 11.07 21.79 8.44
CA THR A 284 11.38 23.16 8.03
C THR A 284 11.71 23.14 6.54
N ASP A 285 10.98 23.93 5.76
CA ASP A 285 11.15 24.03 4.30
C ASP A 285 11.20 22.65 3.62
N GLY A 286 10.22 21.82 3.92
CA GLY A 286 10.04 20.47 3.38
C GLY A 286 10.91 19.38 4.01
N LYS A 287 11.93 19.72 4.77
CA LYS A 287 12.89 18.74 5.30
C LYS A 287 12.70 18.49 6.79
N VAL A 288 12.95 17.25 7.20
CA VAL A 288 13.10 16.90 8.60
C VAL A 288 14.28 17.69 9.17
N SER A 289 13.99 18.60 10.11
CA SER A 289 14.98 19.46 10.76
C SER A 289 15.36 18.97 12.16
N GLN A 290 14.43 18.31 12.86
CA GLN A 290 14.63 17.71 14.17
C GLN A 290 13.75 16.47 14.30
N TYR A 291 14.22 15.48 15.05
CA TYR A 291 13.42 14.30 15.40
C TYR A 291 13.88 13.71 16.74
N GLN A 292 12.94 13.03 17.40
CA GLN A 292 13.20 12.26 18.61
C GLN A 292 12.26 11.04 18.61
N ALA A 293 12.77 9.88 19.01
CA ALA A 293 12.01 8.67 19.20
C ALA A 293 12.27 8.08 20.57
N THR A 294 11.25 7.44 21.17
CA THR A 294 11.43 6.73 22.44
C THR A 294 12.17 5.40 22.23
N LYS A 295 12.05 4.82 21.02
CA LYS A 295 12.75 3.60 20.59
C LYS A 295 13.08 3.71 19.11
N GLY A 296 14.22 3.13 18.69
CA GLY A 296 14.61 3.04 17.28
C GLY A 296 15.07 4.34 16.64
N GLN A 297 15.57 5.31 17.42
CA GLN A 297 16.03 6.60 16.89
C GLN A 297 17.17 6.44 15.89
N ASP A 298 18.12 5.52 16.12
CA ASP A 298 19.24 5.28 15.20
C ASP A 298 18.77 4.67 13.88
N THR A 299 17.74 3.79 13.94
CA THR A 299 17.09 3.24 12.75
C THR A 299 16.42 4.35 11.95
N PHE A 300 15.70 5.27 12.62
CA PHE A 300 15.09 6.42 11.93
C PHE A 300 16.15 7.34 11.32
N ALA A 301 17.27 7.57 12.03
CA ALA A 301 18.41 8.34 11.50
C ALA A 301 18.97 7.71 10.21
N ALA A 302 19.10 6.38 10.18
CA ALA A 302 19.56 5.65 9.00
C ALA A 302 18.59 5.83 7.83
N ILE A 303 17.27 5.72 8.05
CA ILE A 303 16.25 5.99 7.04
C ILE A 303 16.37 7.42 6.51
N MET A 304 16.47 8.41 7.38
CA MET A 304 16.57 9.82 6.99
C MET A 304 17.85 10.16 6.22
N SER A 305 18.88 9.33 6.31
CA SER A 305 20.13 9.48 5.54
C SER A 305 20.00 9.05 4.06
N LEU A 306 18.96 8.28 3.73
CA LEU A 306 18.71 7.86 2.35
C LEU A 306 18.22 9.04 1.51
N PRO A 307 18.56 9.10 0.20
CA PRO A 307 18.16 10.20 -0.67
C PRO A 307 16.64 10.40 -0.71
N GLY A 308 16.19 11.61 -0.37
CA GLY A 308 14.79 12.00 -0.39
C GLY A 308 13.92 11.51 0.78
N MET A 309 14.47 10.63 1.66
CA MET A 309 13.69 10.11 2.80
C MET A 309 13.43 11.15 3.90
N ASN A 310 14.13 12.26 3.90
CA ASN A 310 13.92 13.35 4.86
C ASN A 310 12.85 14.37 4.41
N GLN A 311 12.06 14.05 3.41
CA GLN A 311 10.95 14.84 2.89
C GLN A 311 9.70 13.98 2.74
N LEU A 312 8.52 14.59 2.77
CA LEU A 312 7.26 13.86 2.57
C LEU A 312 6.98 13.61 1.09
N GLY A 313 6.36 12.47 0.80
CA GLY A 313 5.83 12.08 -0.50
C GLY A 313 4.32 11.88 -0.50
N GLU A 314 3.71 11.73 0.68
CA GLU A 314 2.28 11.50 0.80
C GLU A 314 1.68 12.13 2.06
N PHE A 315 0.43 12.56 1.93
CA PHE A 315 -0.51 12.82 3.01
C PHE A 315 -1.82 12.09 2.69
N ALA A 316 -2.37 11.37 3.65
CA ALA A 316 -3.61 10.63 3.50
C ALA A 316 -4.51 10.73 4.72
N ILE A 317 -5.82 10.56 4.49
CA ILE A 317 -6.87 10.52 5.51
C ILE A 317 -7.79 9.33 5.26
N THR A 318 -8.22 8.66 6.34
CA THR A 318 -9.14 7.54 6.31
C THR A 318 -10.39 7.85 7.14
N ASP A 319 -11.52 8.02 6.47
CA ASP A 319 -12.79 8.34 7.12
C ASP A 319 -13.34 7.12 7.88
N LYS A 320 -13.65 7.32 9.17
CA LYS A 320 -14.12 6.24 10.06
C LYS A 320 -15.45 5.60 9.65
N ARG A 321 -16.23 6.25 8.77
CA ARG A 321 -17.49 5.70 8.27
C ARG A 321 -17.29 4.62 7.21
N PHE A 322 -16.07 4.51 6.64
CA PHE A 322 -15.77 3.58 5.55
C PHE A 322 -14.97 2.37 6.03
N SER A 323 -14.00 2.60 6.90
CA SER A 323 -13.17 1.54 7.42
C SER A 323 -13.83 0.78 8.56
N ARG A 324 -13.66 -0.53 8.53
CA ARG A 324 -14.04 -1.45 9.61
C ARG A 324 -12.81 -2.11 10.26
N ILE A 325 -11.61 -1.62 9.93
CA ILE A 325 -10.38 -2.06 10.58
C ILE A 325 -10.35 -1.47 11.99
N SER A 326 -10.17 -2.32 12.99
CA SER A 326 -10.24 -1.95 14.40
C SER A 326 -8.93 -2.20 15.15
N GLU A 327 -8.12 -3.15 14.70
CA GLU A 327 -6.90 -3.54 15.37
C GLU A 327 -5.67 -2.82 14.83
N VAL A 328 -4.80 -2.41 15.74
CA VAL A 328 -3.47 -1.88 15.39
C VAL A 328 -2.54 -3.04 15.15
N ILE A 329 -2.17 -3.26 13.89
CA ILE A 329 -1.31 -4.37 13.46
C ILE A 329 0.03 -3.81 12.95
N PRO A 330 1.04 -3.66 13.83
CA PRO A 330 2.36 -3.20 13.42
C PRO A 330 2.98 -4.15 12.39
N GLY A 331 3.65 -3.60 11.38
CA GLY A 331 4.29 -4.41 10.32
C GLY A 331 3.35 -4.85 9.20
N ALA A 332 2.08 -4.48 9.27
CA ALA A 332 1.12 -4.66 8.20
C ALA A 332 0.56 -3.29 7.77
N PRO A 333 1.27 -2.54 6.92
CA PRO A 333 0.91 -1.16 6.56
C PRO A 333 -0.55 -1.02 6.13
N ILE A 334 -1.04 -1.91 5.29
CA ILE A 334 -2.43 -1.87 4.80
C ILE A 334 -3.49 -1.81 5.91
N PHE A 335 -3.22 -2.40 7.09
CA PHE A 335 -4.13 -2.30 8.22
C PHE A 335 -3.96 -0.96 8.94
N LEU A 336 -2.72 -0.53 9.17
CA LEU A 336 -2.44 0.73 9.88
C LEU A 336 -2.94 1.95 9.13
N GLU A 337 -2.65 2.04 7.83
CA GLU A 337 -3.04 3.14 6.94
C GLU A 337 -4.56 3.27 6.81
N ASN A 338 -5.27 2.17 7.00
CA ASN A 338 -6.71 2.08 6.78
C ASN A 338 -7.54 2.02 8.06
N ILE A 339 -6.98 2.29 9.23
CA ILE A 339 -7.77 2.47 10.47
C ILE A 339 -8.65 3.72 10.32
N GLY A 340 -9.94 3.56 10.61
CA GLY A 340 -10.91 4.65 10.46
C GLY A 340 -10.66 5.82 11.42
N GLY A 341 -10.68 7.05 10.89
CA GLY A 341 -10.47 8.27 11.65
C GLY A 341 -9.01 8.68 11.79
N THR A 342 -8.10 8.01 11.11
CA THR A 342 -6.66 8.30 11.15
C THR A 342 -6.20 9.16 9.96
N MET A 343 -5.00 9.68 10.09
CA MET A 343 -4.20 10.18 8.97
C MET A 343 -2.84 9.49 8.97
N HIS A 344 -2.22 9.45 7.80
CA HIS A 344 -0.80 9.13 7.72
C HIS A 344 -0.07 10.11 6.80
N VAL A 345 1.23 10.15 6.96
CA VAL A 345 2.15 10.77 6.02
C VAL A 345 3.21 9.75 5.63
N ALA A 346 3.66 9.77 4.37
CA ALA A 346 4.79 8.96 3.98
C ALA A 346 6.05 9.80 3.84
N PHE A 347 7.13 9.32 4.42
CA PHE A 347 8.47 9.79 4.11
C PHE A 347 8.94 9.18 2.79
N GLY A 348 9.64 9.97 1.97
CA GLY A 348 10.22 9.50 0.74
C GLY A 348 9.34 9.70 -0.49
N ARG A 349 9.27 8.68 -1.37
CA ARG A 349 8.71 8.81 -2.71
C ARG A 349 7.24 9.24 -2.73
N GLY A 350 6.94 10.25 -3.54
CA GLY A 350 5.58 10.65 -3.88
C GLY A 350 5.00 9.85 -5.06
N TYR A 351 3.70 9.97 -5.26
CA TYR A 351 2.98 9.28 -6.35
C TYR A 351 2.72 10.22 -7.53
N THR A 352 3.26 9.87 -8.69
CA THR A 352 3.04 10.62 -9.94
C THR A 352 1.56 10.69 -10.33
N LYS A 353 0.78 9.65 -10.00
CA LYS A 353 -0.67 9.61 -10.21
C LYS A 353 -1.46 10.70 -9.46
N CYS A 354 -0.85 11.32 -8.44
CA CYS A 354 -1.42 12.46 -7.72
C CYS A 354 -1.24 13.79 -8.46
N PHE A 355 -0.89 13.78 -9.73
CA PHE A 355 -0.78 14.98 -10.57
C PHE A 355 -1.74 14.89 -11.75
N ALA A 356 -2.21 16.05 -12.22
CA ALA A 356 -3.13 16.13 -13.37
C ALA A 356 -2.45 15.66 -14.67
N ASP A 357 -1.15 15.91 -14.79
CA ASP A 357 -0.28 15.42 -15.86
C ASP A 357 0.82 14.59 -15.22
N THR A 358 0.79 13.27 -15.40
CA THR A 358 1.74 12.34 -14.77
C THR A 358 3.17 12.49 -15.28
N ASP A 359 3.35 13.10 -16.46
CA ASP A 359 4.67 13.40 -17.05
C ASP A 359 5.27 14.68 -16.47
N LYS A 360 4.42 15.52 -15.85
CA LYS A 360 4.80 16.78 -15.21
C LYS A 360 4.45 16.76 -13.74
N THR A 361 5.36 16.26 -12.94
CA THR A 361 5.19 16.10 -11.49
C THR A 361 6.14 17.05 -10.72
N PRO A 362 5.92 18.37 -10.82
CA PRO A 362 6.83 19.35 -10.21
C PRO A 362 6.84 19.15 -8.69
N HIS A 363 8.03 19.19 -8.12
CA HIS A 363 8.24 19.07 -6.68
C HIS A 363 7.72 17.76 -6.03
N CYS A 364 7.48 16.72 -6.83
CA CYS A 364 7.21 15.38 -6.34
C CYS A 364 8.52 14.77 -5.80
N ASN A 365 8.48 14.23 -4.60
CA ASN A 365 9.64 13.55 -4.03
C ASN A 365 9.97 12.28 -4.84
N GLN A 366 11.22 12.17 -5.31
CA GLN A 366 11.71 11.10 -6.19
C GLN A 366 12.56 10.06 -5.43
N SER A 367 12.37 9.93 -4.12
CA SER A 367 13.08 8.92 -3.34
C SER A 367 12.86 7.50 -3.91
N VAL A 368 13.81 6.62 -3.63
CA VAL A 368 13.69 5.19 -4.00
C VAL A 368 12.81 4.41 -3.04
N ASP A 369 12.54 4.93 -1.85
CA ASP A 369 11.75 4.30 -0.80
C ASP A 369 10.53 5.15 -0.39
N HIS A 370 9.54 4.51 0.27
CA HIS A 370 8.29 5.11 0.71
C HIS A 370 7.88 4.46 2.04
N ARG A 371 7.70 5.27 3.09
CA ARG A 371 7.43 4.76 4.44
C ARG A 371 6.30 5.53 5.12
N ASP A 372 5.20 4.83 5.36
CA ASP A 372 4.00 5.35 5.99
C ASP A 372 4.15 5.39 7.50
N MET A 373 3.74 6.51 8.06
CA MET A 373 3.67 6.74 9.50
C MET A 373 2.30 7.29 9.87
N VAL A 374 1.63 6.63 10.80
CA VAL A 374 0.23 6.89 11.10
C VAL A 374 0.07 7.70 12.39
N LEU A 375 -0.82 8.70 12.32
CA LEU A 375 -1.34 9.44 13.47
C LEU A 375 -2.80 9.04 13.70
N ASN A 376 -3.08 8.55 14.90
CA ASN A 376 -4.43 8.40 15.43
C ASN A 376 -4.62 9.37 16.60
N GLY A 377 -5.73 10.09 16.63
CA GLY A 377 -6.04 11.06 17.69
C GLY A 377 -7.02 12.12 17.20
N ASN A 378 -7.26 13.09 18.05
CA ASN A 378 -8.09 14.24 17.68
C ASN A 378 -7.25 15.22 16.88
N PHE A 379 -7.59 15.39 15.62
CA PHE A 379 -7.00 16.41 14.75
C PHE A 379 -8.05 16.93 13.77
N THR A 380 -7.78 18.10 13.25
CA THR A 380 -8.57 18.76 12.21
C THR A 380 -7.67 19.06 11.03
N VAL A 381 -8.15 18.83 9.82
CA VAL A 381 -7.50 19.24 8.58
C VAL A 381 -8.30 20.37 7.97
N THR A 382 -7.69 21.56 7.89
CA THR A 382 -8.24 22.73 7.21
C THR A 382 -7.50 22.91 5.88
N ALA A 383 -8.25 22.96 4.79
CA ALA A 383 -7.73 23.23 3.46
C ALA A 383 -7.88 24.72 3.13
N THR A 384 -6.83 25.35 2.62
CA THR A 384 -6.94 26.67 1.97
C THR A 384 -7.06 26.45 0.46
N THR A 385 -8.14 26.96 -0.12
CA THR A 385 -8.44 26.82 -1.56
C THR A 385 -7.62 27.77 -2.42
N ALA A 386 -7.72 27.64 -3.72
CA ALA A 386 -7.10 28.56 -4.68
C ALA A 386 -7.69 30.00 -4.63
N THR A 387 -8.87 30.16 -4.00
CA THR A 387 -9.55 31.47 -3.77
C THR A 387 -9.31 32.02 -2.36
N ASP A 388 -8.33 31.47 -1.63
CA ASP A 388 -7.96 31.85 -0.26
C ASP A 388 -9.08 31.64 0.79
N GLU A 389 -9.98 30.71 0.52
CA GLU A 389 -11.03 30.30 1.48
C GLU A 389 -10.54 29.10 2.30
N ASP A 390 -10.75 29.15 3.61
CA ASP A 390 -10.46 28.03 4.51
C ASP A 390 -11.68 27.15 4.69
N VAL A 391 -11.50 25.85 4.43
CA VAL A 391 -12.55 24.81 4.50
C VAL A 391 -12.05 23.67 5.37
N VAL A 392 -12.82 23.28 6.38
CA VAL A 392 -12.53 22.05 7.14
C VAL A 392 -12.86 20.85 6.25
N VAL A 393 -11.84 20.04 5.95
CA VAL A 393 -11.96 18.87 5.07
C VAL A 393 -11.90 17.54 5.83
N PHE A 394 -11.43 17.56 7.07
CA PHE A 394 -11.46 16.40 7.96
C PHE A 394 -11.48 16.85 9.42
N ALA A 395 -12.42 16.35 10.20
CA ALA A 395 -12.53 16.60 11.63
C ALA A 395 -13.30 15.46 12.30
N ASP A 396 -13.02 15.20 13.57
CA ASP A 396 -13.68 14.12 14.33
C ASP A 396 -13.65 12.75 13.62
N GLY A 397 -12.59 12.50 12.84
CA GLY A 397 -12.40 11.25 12.09
C GLY A 397 -13.30 11.12 10.86
N VAL A 398 -13.94 12.18 10.37
CA VAL A 398 -14.79 12.17 9.17
C VAL A 398 -14.47 13.30 8.21
N CYS A 399 -14.72 13.10 6.94
CA CYS A 399 -14.73 14.14 5.92
C CYS A 399 -16.13 14.79 5.87
N PRO A 400 -16.29 16.07 6.26
CA PRO A 400 -17.62 16.72 6.30
C PRO A 400 -18.17 17.08 4.91
N LEU A 401 -17.40 16.87 3.84
CA LEU A 401 -17.80 17.23 2.47
C LEU A 401 -18.75 16.21 1.82
N ILE A 402 -18.91 15.03 2.47
CA ILE A 402 -19.69 13.91 1.93
C ILE A 402 -20.63 13.30 2.98
#